data_e3555a95c6b234a894b6dafa225185c1
#
_entry.id   e3555a95c6b234a894b6dafa225185c1
#
_cell.length_a   1.000
_cell.length_b   1.000
_cell.length_c   1.000
_cell.angle_alpha   90.00
_cell.angle_beta   90.00
_cell.angle_gamma   90.00
#
_symmetry.space_group_name_H-M   'P 1'
#
loop_
_entity.id
_entity.type
_entity.pdbx_description
1 polymer ?
#
loop_
_entity_poly.entity_id
_entity_poly.type
_entity_poly.pdbx_seq_one_letter_code
_entity_poly.pdbx_strand_id
1 'polypeptide(L)'
;MKPTAFVVNTARGGIVDETALYHALKEGVIAGAGIDPFVLEPAPADTPLFELDNIIVSPHTAGVTEESIYRMGYWAAKNVVDCFDGKLNPDNVINKEVLS
;
A
#
# COMPACT_ATOMS: atom_id res chain seq x y z
N MET A 1 -12.83 -17.39 6.22
CA MET A 1 -11.41 -17.79 6.44
C MET A 1 -11.35 -18.70 7.67
N LYS A 2 -10.21 -19.37 7.90
CA LYS A 2 -10.01 -20.14 9.15
C LYS A 2 -9.85 -19.16 10.33
N PRO A 3 -10.31 -19.52 11.55
CA PRO A 3 -10.10 -18.67 12.74
C PRO A 3 -8.63 -18.40 13.08
N THR A 4 -7.73 -19.24 12.58
CA THR A 4 -6.28 -19.08 12.75
C THR A 4 -5.62 -18.26 11.63
N ALA A 5 -6.39 -17.72 10.68
CA ALA A 5 -5.84 -16.96 9.55
C ALA A 5 -5.45 -15.54 9.94
N PHE A 6 -4.44 -15.02 9.25
CA PHE A 6 -4.05 -13.62 9.26
C PHE A 6 -4.34 -12.99 7.91
N VAL A 7 -4.75 -11.72 7.91
CA VAL A 7 -4.91 -10.90 6.71
C VAL A 7 -3.84 -9.82 6.71
N VAL A 8 -3.09 -9.70 5.60
CA VAL A 8 -2.08 -8.65 5.46
C VAL A 8 -2.36 -7.85 4.19
N ASN A 9 -2.45 -6.53 4.32
CA ASN A 9 -2.56 -5.59 3.21
C ASN A 9 -1.40 -4.60 3.23
N THR A 10 -0.50 -4.74 2.26
CA THR A 10 0.61 -3.81 1.99
C THR A 10 0.48 -3.17 0.61
N ALA A 11 -0.68 -3.28 -0.03
CA ALA A 11 -0.89 -2.81 -1.39
C ALA A 11 -1.52 -1.41 -1.43
N ARG A 12 -2.83 -1.29 -1.17
CA ARG A 12 -3.55 0.00 -1.15
C ARG A 12 -4.72 -0.05 -0.19
N GLY A 13 -5.10 1.10 0.36
CA GLY A 13 -6.36 1.27 1.07
C GLY A 13 -7.56 0.94 0.19
N GLY A 14 -8.64 0.45 0.77
CA GLY A 14 -9.85 0.05 0.06
C GLY A 14 -9.82 -1.34 -0.58
N ILE A 15 -8.67 -2.03 -0.64
CA ILE A 15 -8.60 -3.44 -1.07
C ILE A 15 -9.24 -4.36 -0.01
N VAL A 16 -9.05 -4.02 1.25
CA VAL A 16 -9.72 -4.66 2.39
C VAL A 16 -10.69 -3.64 2.97
N ASP A 17 -11.94 -4.04 3.16
CA ASP A 17 -12.94 -3.23 3.86
C ASP A 17 -12.56 -3.13 5.34
N GLU A 18 -12.20 -1.91 5.79
CA GLU A 18 -11.72 -1.66 7.16
C GLU A 18 -12.79 -1.90 8.22
N THR A 19 -14.06 -1.65 7.90
CA THR A 19 -15.18 -1.92 8.82
C THR A 19 -15.41 -3.42 8.99
N ALA A 20 -15.43 -4.16 7.89
CA ALA A 20 -15.55 -5.61 7.91
C ALA A 20 -14.36 -6.27 8.62
N LEU A 21 -13.15 -5.72 8.41
CA LEU A 21 -11.93 -6.18 9.08
C LEU A 21 -12.02 -5.97 10.60
N TYR A 22 -12.47 -4.79 11.03
CA TYR A 22 -12.67 -4.48 12.45
C TYR A 22 -13.59 -5.51 13.12
N HIS A 23 -14.75 -5.79 12.53
CA HIS A 23 -15.68 -6.78 13.07
C HIS A 23 -15.08 -8.19 13.11
N ALA A 24 -14.40 -8.59 12.03
CA ALA A 24 -13.77 -9.92 11.97
C ALA A 24 -12.67 -10.12 13.03
N LEU A 25 -11.91 -9.08 13.32
CA LEU A 25 -10.88 -9.10 14.37
C LEU A 25 -11.49 -9.07 15.76
N LYS A 26 -12.45 -8.18 16.00
CA LYS A 26 -13.11 -8.00 17.29
C LYS A 26 -13.88 -9.24 17.73
N GLU A 27 -14.52 -9.93 16.79
CA GLU A 27 -15.30 -11.14 17.03
C GLU A 27 -14.46 -12.43 16.98
N GLY A 28 -13.15 -12.32 16.70
CA GLY A 28 -12.25 -13.47 16.62
C GLY A 28 -12.51 -14.39 15.43
N VAL A 29 -13.15 -13.89 14.36
CA VAL A 29 -13.40 -14.64 13.12
C VAL A 29 -12.09 -14.98 12.41
N ILE A 30 -11.07 -14.12 12.57
CA ILE A 30 -9.69 -14.34 12.15
C ILE A 30 -8.74 -14.05 13.31
N ALA A 31 -7.53 -14.59 13.26
CA ALA A 31 -6.56 -14.48 14.33
C ALA A 31 -5.94 -13.08 14.45
N GLY A 32 -5.73 -12.41 13.32
CA GLY A 32 -5.13 -11.09 13.33
C GLY A 32 -5.00 -10.47 11.94
N ALA A 33 -4.49 -9.25 11.88
CA ALA A 33 -4.21 -8.55 10.63
C ALA A 33 -2.96 -7.69 10.69
N GLY A 34 -2.42 -7.36 9.50
CA GLY A 34 -1.40 -6.34 9.28
C GLY A 34 -1.87 -5.37 8.19
N ILE A 35 -1.95 -4.09 8.49
CA ILE A 35 -2.39 -3.05 7.55
C ILE A 35 -1.34 -1.96 7.47
N ASP A 36 -0.83 -1.73 6.27
CA ASP A 36 0.10 -0.64 5.99
C ASP A 36 -0.63 0.57 5.39
N PRO A 37 -1.36 0.46 4.24
CA PRO A 37 -2.14 1.57 3.71
C PRO A 37 -3.58 1.55 4.22
N PHE A 38 -4.07 2.72 4.65
CA PHE A 38 -5.46 2.96 5.03
C PHE A 38 -6.24 3.60 3.88
N VAL A 39 -7.58 3.54 3.95
CA VAL A 39 -8.46 4.23 2.99
C VAL A 39 -8.27 5.74 3.06
N LEU A 40 -8.15 6.28 4.27
CA LEU A 40 -7.78 7.67 4.52
C LEU A 40 -6.34 7.72 5.04
N GLU A 41 -5.52 8.54 4.43
CA GLU A 41 -4.12 8.72 4.80
C GLU A 41 -3.79 10.21 5.00
N PRO A 42 -3.29 10.59 6.17
CA PRO A 42 -3.04 9.76 7.35
C PRO A 42 -4.33 9.23 7.98
N ALA A 43 -4.29 8.00 8.55
CA ALA A 43 -5.42 7.42 9.22
C ALA A 43 -5.88 8.30 10.40
N PRO A 44 -7.20 8.53 10.56
CA PRO A 44 -7.72 9.28 11.70
C PRO A 44 -7.31 8.64 13.04
N ALA A 45 -6.98 9.46 14.03
CA ALA A 45 -6.51 8.96 15.33
C ALA A 45 -7.58 8.14 16.09
N ASP A 46 -8.84 8.35 15.76
CA ASP A 46 -10.00 7.64 16.31
C ASP A 46 -10.44 6.43 15.48
N THR A 47 -9.61 5.98 14.55
CA THR A 47 -9.88 4.77 13.76
C THR A 47 -10.09 3.57 14.68
N PRO A 48 -11.25 2.87 14.61
CA PRO A 48 -11.57 1.77 15.53
C PRO A 48 -10.57 0.61 15.49
N LEU A 49 -9.87 0.42 14.37
CA LEU A 49 -8.82 -0.61 14.24
C LEU A 49 -7.68 -0.41 15.23
N PHE A 50 -7.41 0.83 15.68
CA PHE A 50 -6.34 1.13 16.66
C PHE A 50 -6.66 0.69 18.09
N GLU A 51 -7.92 0.35 18.36
CA GLU A 51 -8.37 -0.16 19.67
C GLU A 51 -8.12 -1.67 19.84
N LEU A 52 -7.72 -2.37 18.78
CA LEU A 52 -7.60 -3.82 18.76
C LEU A 52 -6.16 -4.29 19.02
N ASP A 53 -6.02 -5.35 19.86
CA ASP A 53 -4.72 -5.92 20.21
C ASP A 53 -4.19 -6.93 19.17
N ASN A 54 -5.03 -7.37 18.24
CA ASN A 54 -4.70 -8.38 17.24
C ASN A 54 -4.51 -7.80 15.82
N ILE A 55 -4.07 -6.55 15.75
CA ILE A 55 -3.70 -5.88 14.50
C ILE A 55 -2.33 -5.20 14.64
N ILE A 56 -1.55 -5.23 13.56
CA ILE A 56 -0.34 -4.43 13.40
C ILE A 56 -0.59 -3.42 12.29
N VAL A 57 -0.27 -2.16 12.55
CA VAL A 57 -0.45 -1.07 11.60
C VAL A 57 0.87 -0.34 11.35
N SER A 58 1.04 0.19 10.14
CA SER A 58 2.17 1.03 9.77
C SER A 58 1.70 2.18 8.84
N PRO A 59 2.43 3.29 8.78
CA PRO A 59 1.99 4.50 8.09
C PRO A 59 2.36 4.48 6.60
N HIS A 60 1.93 3.45 5.86
CA HIS A 60 2.19 3.27 4.43
C HIS A 60 3.70 3.25 4.11
N THR A 61 4.45 2.48 4.87
CA THR A 61 5.93 2.42 4.78
C THR A 61 6.47 1.02 4.51
N ALA A 62 5.62 0.02 4.27
CA ALA A 62 6.05 -1.36 4.05
C ALA A 62 7.01 -1.53 2.85
N GLY A 63 6.92 -0.64 1.85
CA GLY A 63 7.82 -0.61 0.69
C GLY A 63 9.01 0.35 0.85
N VAL A 64 9.17 1.02 1.99
CA VAL A 64 10.17 2.07 2.18
C VAL A 64 11.44 1.48 2.79
N THR A 65 12.47 1.30 1.95
CA THR A 65 13.85 0.97 2.35
C THR A 65 14.80 2.02 1.75
N GLU A 66 16.04 2.08 2.21
CA GLU A 66 17.04 2.99 1.64
C GLU A 66 17.21 2.73 0.14
N GLU A 67 17.26 1.46 -0.27
CA GLU A 67 17.40 1.07 -1.67
C GLU A 67 16.17 1.42 -2.50
N SER A 68 14.97 1.25 -1.96
CA SER A 68 13.72 1.56 -2.68
C SER A 68 13.56 3.06 -2.89
N ILE A 69 13.88 3.88 -1.88
CA ILE A 69 13.87 5.35 -1.98
C ILE A 69 14.84 5.80 -3.08
N TYR A 70 16.09 5.30 -3.04
CA TYR A 70 17.08 5.64 -4.05
C TYR A 70 16.61 5.23 -5.45
N ARG A 71 16.12 4.00 -5.62
CA ARG A 71 15.64 3.50 -6.93
C ARG A 71 14.45 4.30 -7.44
N MET A 72 13.46 4.60 -6.60
CA MET A 72 12.30 5.41 -7.00
C MET A 72 12.73 6.78 -7.51
N GLY A 73 13.60 7.49 -6.77
CA GLY A 73 14.12 8.79 -7.17
C GLY A 73 14.94 8.72 -8.46
N TYR A 74 15.85 7.76 -8.56
CA TYR A 74 16.69 7.56 -9.75
C TYR A 74 15.83 7.28 -11.00
N TRP A 75 14.91 6.32 -10.93
CA TRP A 75 14.11 5.95 -12.10
C TRP A 75 13.10 7.02 -12.49
N ALA A 76 12.55 7.76 -11.53
CA ALA A 76 11.70 8.92 -11.83
C ALA A 76 12.47 9.98 -12.62
N ALA A 77 13.64 10.38 -12.13
CA ALA A 77 14.49 11.36 -12.81
C ALA A 77 14.97 10.86 -14.18
N LYS A 78 15.39 9.58 -14.25
CA LYS A 78 15.85 8.98 -15.50
C LYS A 78 14.76 8.95 -16.57
N ASN A 79 13.53 8.58 -16.23
CA ASN A 79 12.42 8.58 -17.20
C ASN A 79 12.16 9.98 -17.76
N VAL A 80 12.28 11.02 -16.94
CA VAL A 80 12.14 12.41 -17.40
C VAL A 80 13.25 12.77 -18.39
N VAL A 81 14.50 12.47 -18.07
CA VAL A 81 15.65 12.74 -18.96
C VAL A 81 15.51 11.94 -20.27
N ASP A 82 15.20 10.65 -20.17
CA ASP A 82 15.02 9.78 -21.35
C ASP A 82 13.88 10.27 -22.24
N CYS A 83 12.82 10.84 -21.66
CA CYS A 83 11.72 11.43 -22.40
C CYS A 83 12.21 12.63 -23.23
N PHE A 84 12.97 13.57 -22.64
CA PHE A 84 13.52 14.71 -23.35
C PHE A 84 14.56 14.32 -24.41
N ASP A 85 15.30 13.24 -24.19
CA ASP A 85 16.27 12.70 -25.13
C ASP A 85 15.64 11.85 -26.25
N GLY A 86 14.34 11.61 -26.23
CA GLY A 86 13.65 10.71 -27.16
C GLY A 86 14.00 9.23 -27.00
N LYS A 87 14.45 8.83 -25.81
CA LYS A 87 14.90 7.47 -25.48
C LYS A 87 14.02 6.79 -24.44
N LEU A 88 12.84 7.36 -24.14
CA LEU A 88 11.93 6.82 -23.13
C LEU A 88 11.55 5.39 -23.46
N ASN A 89 11.73 4.48 -22.50
CA ASN A 89 11.29 3.09 -22.66
C ASN A 89 9.74 3.05 -22.66
N PRO A 90 9.09 2.57 -23.75
CA PRO A 90 7.62 2.49 -23.84
C PRO A 90 6.97 1.65 -22.72
N ASP A 91 7.70 0.71 -22.12
CA ASP A 91 7.17 -0.12 -21.03
C ASP A 91 7.03 0.65 -19.71
N ASN A 92 7.67 1.81 -19.60
CA ASN A 92 7.53 2.71 -18.46
C ASN A 92 6.34 3.69 -18.61
N VAL A 93 5.60 3.63 -19.74
CA VAL A 93 4.48 4.51 -20.03
C VAL A 93 3.16 3.75 -19.92
N ILE A 94 2.29 4.17 -18.99
CA ILE A 94 1.00 3.51 -18.76
C ILE A 94 0.03 3.80 -19.90
N ASN A 95 -0.06 5.05 -20.32
CA ASN A 95 -0.92 5.52 -21.41
C ASN A 95 -0.14 5.58 -22.73
N LYS A 96 0.13 4.39 -23.28
CA LYS A 96 1.02 4.23 -24.47
C LYS A 96 0.57 4.98 -25.71
N GLU A 97 -0.70 5.38 -25.80
CA GLU A 97 -1.26 6.20 -26.87
C GLU A 97 -0.59 7.57 -27.03
N VAL A 98 0.09 8.08 -26.01
CA VAL A 98 0.83 9.34 -26.08
C VAL A 98 2.19 9.21 -26.78
N LEU A 99 2.63 8.00 -27.10
CA LEU A 99 3.91 7.72 -27.76
C LEU A 99 3.81 7.69 -29.30
N SER A 100 2.60 7.88 -29.83
CA SER A 100 2.32 7.86 -31.26
C SER A 100 2.53 9.23 -31.93
#